data_7a79c677bf97a40edc03e92613a83de3
#
_entry.id   7a79c677bf97a40edc03e92613a83de3
#
_cell.length_a   1.000
_cell.length_b   1.000
_cell.length_c   1.000
_cell.angle_alpha   90.00
_cell.angle_beta   90.00
_cell.angle_gamma   90.00
#
_symmetry.space_group_name_H-M   'P 1'
#
loop_
_entity.id
_entity.type
_entity.pdbx_description
1 polymer ?
#
loop_
_entity_poly.entity_id
_entity_poly.type
_entity_poly.pdbx_seq_one_letter_code
_entity_poly.pdbx_strand_id
1 'polypeptide(L)'
;ANSNDSYWVSNLEQPLTGFSPLLRRHLTPFLGVNPVDGVPLLMRSRMGLVQIQDRLSNRDNLGGTGFNLENMQEVVYGNRSYVAELVLDDVLADCRANANLPLTGGGTIDATNACNILSNWDRRNNLDSKGAHVFREFWRNVDFNETTDTIFSVKFDVKDPVNTPRGLIISDDTRTALGDSIKFFQDKNIALDASLSDLQYIVDAGKNGERITMHGGFGREGVFNVAETRDARANNAANYVINFGPTYMQSVTFDSGGPVAEALLGYSQA
;
A
#
# COMPACT_ATOMS: atom_id res chain seq x y z
N ALA A 1 9.64 -11.52 10.33
CA ALA A 1 8.37 -10.93 9.89
C ALA A 1 7.65 -11.86 8.89
N ASN A 2 6.33 -11.78 8.82
CA ASN A 2 5.54 -12.49 7.83
C ASN A 2 4.36 -11.60 7.42
N SER A 3 4.16 -11.40 6.12
CA SER A 3 3.05 -10.65 5.54
C SER A 3 2.38 -11.43 4.41
N ASN A 4 2.25 -12.75 4.58
CA ASN A 4 1.73 -13.69 3.57
C ASN A 4 2.59 -13.71 2.30
N ASP A 5 3.89 -13.59 2.44
CA ASP A 5 4.86 -13.53 1.38
C ASP A 5 5.86 -14.69 1.47
N SER A 6 6.78 -14.74 0.53
CA SER A 6 7.87 -15.68 0.57
C SER A 6 8.67 -15.56 1.86
N TYR A 7 9.03 -16.69 2.43
CA TYR A 7 9.72 -16.78 3.72
C TYR A 7 11.25 -16.60 3.62
N TRP A 8 11.79 -16.35 2.44
CA TRP A 8 13.25 -16.25 2.27
C TRP A 8 13.87 -15.05 2.98
N VAL A 9 13.11 -13.97 3.24
CA VAL A 9 13.50 -12.79 4.01
C VAL A 9 12.63 -12.65 5.26
N SER A 10 12.69 -13.62 6.16
CA SER A 10 12.08 -13.47 7.49
C SER A 10 12.98 -12.71 8.47
N ASN A 11 14.28 -12.70 8.20
CA ASN A 11 15.31 -11.91 8.87
C ASN A 11 16.23 -11.30 7.81
N LEU A 12 16.38 -9.97 7.83
CA LEU A 12 17.20 -9.23 6.87
C LEU A 12 18.69 -9.52 6.97
N GLU A 13 19.17 -9.82 8.19
CA GLU A 13 20.58 -10.14 8.43
C GLU A 13 20.93 -11.58 8.03
N GLN A 14 19.91 -12.42 7.86
CA GLN A 14 20.07 -13.84 7.54
C GLN A 14 19.02 -14.30 6.54
N PRO A 15 19.05 -13.83 5.28
CA PRO A 15 18.19 -14.35 4.24
C PRO A 15 18.39 -15.85 4.08
N LEU A 16 17.32 -16.58 3.93
CA LEU A 16 17.39 -18.01 3.76
C LEU A 16 17.85 -18.35 2.32
N THR A 17 18.72 -19.33 2.21
CA THR A 17 19.28 -19.84 0.94
C THR A 17 19.21 -21.37 0.89
N GLY A 18 19.55 -21.94 -0.25
CA GLY A 18 19.66 -23.40 -0.40
C GLY A 18 18.33 -24.15 -0.34
N PHE A 19 17.25 -23.54 -0.77
CA PHE A 19 15.94 -24.15 -0.78
C PHE A 19 15.90 -25.45 -1.58
N SER A 20 15.11 -26.41 -1.08
CA SER A 20 14.75 -27.61 -1.82
C SER A 20 14.12 -27.23 -3.18
N PRO A 21 14.40 -27.98 -4.25
CA PRO A 21 13.74 -27.80 -5.54
C PRO A 21 12.20 -27.84 -5.46
N LEU A 22 11.65 -28.53 -4.48
CA LEU A 22 10.19 -28.57 -4.24
C LEU A 22 9.66 -27.22 -3.72
N LEU A 23 10.43 -26.49 -2.95
CA LEU A 23 10.07 -25.17 -2.43
C LEU A 23 10.31 -24.06 -3.47
N ARG A 24 11.24 -24.25 -4.38
CA ARG A 24 11.51 -23.34 -5.51
C ARG A 24 10.26 -23.10 -6.37
N ARG A 25 9.34 -24.03 -6.44
CA ARG A 25 8.09 -23.90 -7.20
C ARG A 25 7.23 -22.70 -6.75
N HIS A 26 7.33 -22.30 -5.51
CA HIS A 26 6.64 -21.11 -4.96
C HIS A 26 7.38 -19.81 -5.24
N LEU A 27 8.66 -19.88 -5.59
CA LEU A 27 9.49 -18.73 -5.89
C LEU A 27 9.62 -18.46 -7.39
N THR A 28 9.25 -19.43 -8.26
CA THR A 28 9.57 -19.41 -9.69
C THR A 28 8.46 -19.10 -10.70
N PRO A 29 7.16 -19.25 -10.42
CA PRO A 29 6.20 -19.31 -11.53
C PRO A 29 6.01 -17.98 -12.27
N PHE A 30 6.47 -16.88 -11.70
CA PHE A 30 6.06 -15.56 -12.17
C PHE A 30 7.13 -14.75 -12.90
N LEU A 31 8.41 -15.11 -12.82
CA LEU A 31 9.47 -14.22 -13.28
C LEU A 31 10.39 -14.77 -14.36
N GLY A 32 10.32 -16.07 -14.70
CA GLY A 32 11.32 -16.68 -15.58
C GLY A 32 12.75 -16.55 -15.04
N VAL A 33 12.91 -16.11 -13.79
CA VAL A 33 14.19 -15.91 -13.11
C VAL A 33 14.60 -17.21 -12.44
N ASN A 34 15.90 -17.50 -12.47
CA ASN A 34 16.43 -18.64 -11.75
C ASN A 34 16.28 -18.42 -10.24
N PRO A 35 15.50 -19.23 -9.52
CA PRO A 35 15.10 -18.97 -8.14
C PRO A 35 16.21 -19.17 -7.10
N VAL A 36 17.44 -19.28 -7.54
CA VAL A 36 18.59 -19.56 -6.67
C VAL A 36 18.83 -18.40 -5.70
N ASP A 37 18.39 -17.20 -6.07
CA ASP A 37 18.86 -15.97 -5.44
C ASP A 37 17.74 -15.13 -4.77
N GLY A 38 16.52 -15.63 -4.70
CA GLY A 38 15.40 -14.88 -4.12
C GLY A 38 14.53 -14.15 -5.16
N VAL A 39 13.42 -13.58 -4.73
CA VAL A 39 12.43 -12.87 -5.56
C VAL A 39 12.05 -11.55 -4.88
N PRO A 40 11.55 -10.54 -5.65
CA PRO A 40 11.02 -9.33 -5.06
C PRO A 40 9.99 -9.64 -3.99
N LEU A 41 10.08 -8.93 -2.86
CA LEU A 41 9.07 -8.99 -1.81
C LEU A 41 7.85 -8.19 -2.23
N LEU A 42 6.67 -8.63 -1.82
CA LEU A 42 5.43 -7.87 -1.95
C LEU A 42 5.55 -6.53 -1.23
N MET A 43 4.87 -5.50 -1.74
CA MET A 43 4.97 -4.14 -1.19
C MET A 43 4.61 -4.08 0.29
N ARG A 44 3.62 -4.85 0.74
CA ARG A 44 3.25 -4.94 2.15
C ARG A 44 4.34 -5.59 3.02
N SER A 45 5.05 -6.56 2.50
CA SER A 45 6.16 -7.22 3.20
C SER A 45 7.34 -6.27 3.35
N ARG A 46 7.66 -5.52 2.31
CA ARG A 46 8.69 -4.47 2.35
C ARG A 46 8.32 -3.40 3.37
N MET A 47 7.07 -2.91 3.38
CA MET A 47 6.59 -1.97 4.39
C MET A 47 6.80 -2.50 5.82
N GLY A 48 6.41 -3.74 6.10
CA GLY A 48 6.61 -4.32 7.43
C GLY A 48 8.08 -4.33 7.86
N LEU A 49 9.01 -4.66 6.95
CA LEU A 49 10.45 -4.64 7.23
C LEU A 49 10.98 -3.20 7.40
N VAL A 50 10.53 -2.26 6.58
CA VAL A 50 10.89 -0.83 6.70
C VAL A 50 10.42 -0.27 8.04
N GLN A 51 9.19 -0.55 8.45
CA GLN A 51 8.65 -0.11 9.73
C GLN A 51 9.47 -0.63 10.92
N ILE A 52 9.90 -1.89 10.85
CA ILE A 52 10.81 -2.46 11.89
C ILE A 52 12.15 -1.74 11.91
N GLN A 53 12.75 -1.52 10.74
CA GLN A 53 14.03 -0.80 10.64
C GLN A 53 13.93 0.66 11.10
N ASP A 54 12.85 1.35 10.73
CA ASP A 54 12.59 2.72 11.16
C ASP A 54 12.45 2.80 12.67
N ARG A 55 11.70 1.85 13.28
CA ARG A 55 11.53 1.76 14.73
C ARG A 55 12.87 1.52 15.45
N LEU A 56 13.64 0.54 15.00
CA LEU A 56 14.93 0.20 15.61
C LEU A 56 15.99 1.31 15.45
N SER A 57 15.82 2.18 14.43
CA SER A 57 16.72 3.30 14.14
C SER A 57 16.17 4.65 14.60
N ASN A 58 15.04 4.68 15.30
CA ASN A 58 14.34 5.90 15.72
C ASN A 58 14.03 6.88 14.55
N ARG A 59 13.70 6.35 13.37
CA ARG A 59 13.35 7.15 12.18
C ARG A 59 11.86 7.35 11.99
N ASP A 60 11.03 6.65 12.76
CA ASP A 60 9.57 6.73 12.72
C ASP A 60 8.95 7.89 13.51
N ASN A 61 9.78 8.68 14.20
CA ASN A 61 9.40 9.80 15.05
C ASN A 61 8.55 9.43 16.28
N LEU A 62 8.51 8.15 16.67
CA LEU A 62 7.78 7.69 17.86
C LEU A 62 8.62 7.68 19.14
N GLY A 63 9.86 8.16 19.07
CA GLY A 63 10.80 8.25 20.20
C GLY A 63 11.38 6.91 20.62
N GLY A 64 12.67 6.89 20.96
CA GLY A 64 13.42 5.69 21.36
C GLY A 64 13.60 4.66 20.24
N THR A 65 14.12 3.49 20.57
CA THR A 65 14.49 2.42 19.62
C THR A 65 13.92 1.08 20.07
N GLY A 66 12.74 0.90 20.32
CA GLY A 66 12.13 -0.36 20.74
C GLY A 66 10.64 -0.33 20.61
N PHE A 67 10.02 -1.48 20.79
CA PHE A 67 8.58 -1.61 20.74
C PHE A 67 8.00 -1.64 22.16
N ASN A 68 6.95 -0.86 22.36
CA ASN A 68 5.99 -0.97 23.44
C ASN A 68 4.58 -1.12 22.81
N LEU A 69 3.56 -1.28 23.62
CA LEU A 69 2.20 -1.49 23.11
C LEU A 69 1.72 -0.35 22.23
N GLU A 70 1.89 0.89 22.69
CA GLU A 70 1.44 2.10 22.00
C GLU A 70 2.12 2.29 20.64
N ASN A 71 3.46 2.28 20.60
CA ASN A 71 4.16 2.48 19.33
C ASN A 71 4.02 1.28 18.37
N MET A 72 3.77 0.06 18.87
CA MET A 72 3.41 -1.07 18.03
C MET A 72 2.07 -0.83 17.32
N GLN A 73 1.10 -0.27 18.03
CA GLN A 73 -0.20 0.10 17.46
C GLN A 73 -0.05 1.22 16.43
N GLU A 74 0.73 2.27 16.73
CA GLU A 74 1.03 3.34 15.78
C GLU A 74 1.70 2.82 14.51
N VAL A 75 2.62 1.88 14.61
CA VAL A 75 3.26 1.25 13.46
C VAL A 75 2.25 0.46 12.63
N VAL A 76 1.38 -0.32 13.27
CA VAL A 76 0.40 -1.17 12.57
C VAL A 76 -0.73 -0.35 11.96
N TYR A 77 -1.27 0.63 12.71
CA TYR A 77 -2.47 1.38 12.32
C TYR A 77 -2.16 2.76 11.72
N GLY A 78 -0.90 3.13 11.59
CA GLY A 78 -0.49 4.37 10.93
C GLY A 78 -0.76 4.41 9.43
N ASN A 79 -1.14 3.27 8.85
CA ASN A 79 -1.67 3.12 7.49
C ASN A 79 -0.79 3.75 6.39
N ARG A 80 0.53 3.72 6.54
CA ARG A 80 1.48 4.23 5.54
C ARG A 80 1.27 3.50 4.20
N SER A 81 1.23 4.24 3.10
CA SER A 81 1.23 3.71 1.74
C SER A 81 2.67 3.59 1.24
N TYR A 82 3.25 2.40 1.30
CA TYR A 82 4.64 2.20 0.92
C TYR A 82 4.92 2.52 -0.55
N VAL A 83 3.99 2.20 -1.42
CA VAL A 83 4.13 2.53 -2.83
C VAL A 83 4.12 4.04 -3.05
N ALA A 84 3.29 4.79 -2.34
CA ALA A 84 3.33 6.24 -2.41
C ALA A 84 4.68 6.80 -1.94
N GLU A 85 5.27 6.21 -0.91
CA GLU A 85 6.63 6.59 -0.47
C GLU A 85 7.70 6.29 -1.52
N LEU A 86 7.51 5.23 -2.33
CA LEU A 86 8.47 4.83 -3.36
C LEU A 86 8.36 5.63 -4.66
N VAL A 87 7.14 6.03 -5.08
CA VAL A 87 6.92 6.48 -6.45
C VAL A 87 6.28 7.86 -6.58
N LEU A 88 5.65 8.39 -5.52
CA LEU A 88 4.88 9.62 -5.64
C LEU A 88 5.75 10.83 -5.99
N ASP A 89 6.98 10.89 -5.52
CA ASP A 89 7.89 12.00 -5.83
C ASP A 89 8.23 12.06 -7.32
N ASP A 90 8.42 10.89 -7.97
CA ASP A 90 8.64 10.80 -9.42
C ASP A 90 7.40 11.30 -10.19
N VAL A 91 6.21 10.88 -9.76
CA VAL A 91 4.92 11.32 -10.34
C VAL A 91 4.73 12.82 -10.20
N LEU A 92 5.00 13.38 -9.03
CA LEU A 92 4.88 14.83 -8.78
C LEU A 92 5.90 15.66 -9.55
N ALA A 93 7.12 15.14 -9.73
CA ALA A 93 8.13 15.79 -10.55
C ALA A 93 7.69 15.87 -12.01
N ASP A 94 7.16 14.78 -12.56
CA ASP A 94 6.62 14.77 -13.92
C ASP A 94 5.38 15.67 -14.06
N CYS A 95 4.49 15.66 -13.11
CA CYS A 95 3.28 16.47 -13.11
C CYS A 95 3.56 17.98 -13.12
N ARG A 96 4.63 18.43 -12.46
CA ARG A 96 5.07 19.83 -12.52
C ARG A 96 5.60 20.22 -13.90
N ALA A 97 6.15 19.27 -14.63
CA ALA A 97 6.67 19.48 -15.98
C ALA A 97 5.59 19.33 -17.06
N ASN A 98 4.60 18.47 -16.82
CA ASN A 98 3.59 18.01 -17.79
C ASN A 98 2.20 17.98 -17.14
N ALA A 99 1.58 19.16 -16.98
CA ALA A 99 0.28 19.26 -16.30
C ALA A 99 -0.89 18.64 -17.10
N ASN A 100 -0.77 18.52 -18.44
CA ASN A 100 -1.80 17.93 -19.29
C ASN A 100 -1.47 16.46 -19.56
N LEU A 101 -2.18 15.57 -18.90
CA LEU A 101 -1.95 14.13 -18.99
C LEU A 101 -2.83 13.47 -20.05
N PRO A 102 -2.30 12.48 -20.80
CA PRO A 102 -3.08 11.73 -21.78
C PRO A 102 -4.18 10.88 -21.11
N LEU A 103 -5.19 10.53 -21.92
CA LEU A 103 -6.28 9.64 -21.54
C LEU A 103 -6.36 8.43 -22.48
N THR A 104 -6.76 7.28 -21.97
CA THR A 104 -6.93 6.04 -22.75
C THR A 104 -7.88 6.24 -23.94
N GLY A 105 -8.94 7.03 -23.79
CA GLY A 105 -9.89 7.33 -24.85
C GLY A 105 -9.43 8.40 -25.85
N GLY A 106 -8.21 8.89 -25.72
CA GLY A 106 -7.67 10.03 -26.46
C GLY A 106 -8.00 11.37 -25.79
N GLY A 107 -7.28 12.42 -26.18
CA GLY A 107 -7.32 13.72 -25.53
C GLY A 107 -6.45 13.80 -24.28
N THR A 108 -6.60 14.88 -23.54
CA THR A 108 -5.83 15.15 -22.32
C THR A 108 -6.70 15.71 -21.21
N ILE A 109 -6.20 15.65 -19.98
CA ILE A 109 -6.83 16.22 -18.79
C ILE A 109 -5.82 17.06 -18.01
N ASP A 110 -6.27 18.20 -17.49
CA ASP A 110 -5.44 19.03 -16.59
C ASP A 110 -5.34 18.35 -15.20
N ALA A 111 -4.13 17.96 -14.85
CA ALA A 111 -3.81 17.29 -13.59
C ALA A 111 -3.35 18.25 -12.48
N THR A 112 -3.27 19.58 -12.74
CA THR A 112 -2.70 20.55 -11.79
C THR A 112 -3.29 20.42 -10.39
N ASN A 113 -4.63 20.38 -10.31
CA ASN A 113 -5.32 20.24 -9.02
C ASN A 113 -5.03 18.90 -8.32
N ALA A 114 -5.07 17.79 -9.07
CA ALA A 114 -4.76 16.46 -8.52
C ALA A 114 -3.34 16.39 -7.99
N CYS A 115 -2.37 16.94 -8.72
CA CYS A 115 -0.97 16.96 -8.30
C CYS A 115 -0.73 17.84 -7.07
N ASN A 116 -1.45 18.96 -6.95
CA ASN A 116 -1.43 19.77 -5.73
C ASN A 116 -1.99 19.03 -4.53
N ILE A 117 -3.09 18.30 -4.70
CA ILE A 117 -3.68 17.47 -3.64
C ILE A 117 -2.71 16.37 -3.24
N LEU A 118 -2.18 15.62 -4.20
CA LEU A 118 -1.22 14.54 -3.95
C LEU A 118 0.09 15.04 -3.31
N SER A 119 0.53 16.26 -3.63
CA SER A 119 1.73 16.85 -3.00
C SER A 119 1.52 17.20 -1.53
N ASN A 120 0.29 17.43 -1.11
CA ASN A 120 -0.08 17.72 0.28
C ASN A 120 -0.62 16.50 1.04
N TRP A 121 -0.74 15.36 0.36
CA TRP A 121 -1.18 14.12 1.00
C TRP A 121 -0.10 13.53 1.91
N ASP A 122 -0.50 13.08 3.09
CA ASP A 122 0.38 12.49 4.11
C ASP A 122 0.90 11.09 3.76
N ARG A 123 0.58 10.56 2.58
CA ARG A 123 0.90 9.20 2.09
C ARG A 123 0.37 8.10 3.02
N ARG A 124 -0.75 8.38 3.69
CA ARG A 124 -1.44 7.43 4.57
C ARG A 124 -2.85 7.16 4.08
N ASN A 125 -3.42 6.09 4.60
CA ASN A 125 -4.80 5.69 4.34
C ASN A 125 -5.64 5.80 5.62
N ASN A 126 -5.58 6.98 6.26
CA ASN A 126 -6.40 7.33 7.42
C ASN A 126 -7.74 7.93 6.97
N LEU A 127 -8.71 7.99 7.88
CA LEU A 127 -10.06 8.47 7.55
C LEU A 127 -10.06 9.91 7.04
N ASP A 128 -9.17 10.74 7.53
CA ASP A 128 -8.99 12.15 7.16
C ASP A 128 -7.99 12.39 6.02
N SER A 129 -7.31 11.33 5.53
CA SER A 129 -6.35 11.45 4.43
C SER A 129 -7.04 11.90 3.15
N LYS A 130 -6.55 13.00 2.57
CA LYS A 130 -7.02 13.59 1.32
C LYS A 130 -6.05 13.27 0.20
N GLY A 131 -6.55 12.77 -0.93
CA GLY A 131 -5.72 12.32 -2.06
C GLY A 131 -5.41 10.83 -2.07
N ALA A 132 -5.61 10.10 -0.96
CA ALA A 132 -5.39 8.66 -0.87
C ALA A 132 -6.15 7.90 -1.96
N HIS A 133 -7.41 8.24 -2.22
CA HIS A 133 -8.24 7.61 -3.25
C HIS A 133 -7.73 7.91 -4.67
N VAL A 134 -7.21 9.12 -4.92
CA VAL A 134 -6.63 9.48 -6.23
C VAL A 134 -5.38 8.65 -6.51
N PHE A 135 -4.49 8.55 -5.51
CA PHE A 135 -3.30 7.71 -5.63
C PHE A 135 -3.67 6.23 -5.79
N ARG A 136 -4.66 5.74 -5.07
CA ARG A 136 -5.16 4.35 -5.16
C ARG A 136 -5.62 4.03 -6.59
N GLU A 137 -6.45 4.86 -7.21
CA GLU A 137 -6.91 4.61 -8.58
C GLU A 137 -5.77 4.76 -9.59
N PHE A 138 -4.87 5.73 -9.41
CA PHE A 138 -3.64 5.80 -10.19
C PHE A 138 -2.88 4.47 -10.14
N TRP A 139 -2.56 3.98 -8.93
CA TRP A 139 -1.78 2.75 -8.78
C TRP A 139 -2.52 1.49 -9.28
N ARG A 140 -3.84 1.51 -9.26
CA ARG A 140 -4.65 0.44 -9.86
C ARG A 140 -4.59 0.42 -11.38
N ASN A 141 -4.45 1.58 -11.99
CA ASN A 141 -4.37 1.73 -13.44
C ASN A 141 -2.94 1.49 -13.98
N VAL A 142 -1.92 1.61 -13.13
CA VAL A 142 -0.55 1.22 -13.50
C VAL A 142 -0.49 -0.28 -13.75
N ASP A 143 0.10 -0.69 -14.88
CA ASP A 143 0.35 -2.11 -15.18
C ASP A 143 1.50 -2.65 -14.31
N PHE A 144 1.20 -2.78 -13.04
CA PHE A 144 2.12 -3.23 -12.01
C PHE A 144 1.86 -4.68 -11.62
N ASN A 145 2.88 -5.48 -11.74
CA ASN A 145 2.92 -6.83 -11.18
C ASN A 145 3.97 -6.86 -10.05
N GLU A 146 3.54 -7.14 -8.82
CA GLU A 146 4.40 -7.15 -7.61
C GLU A 146 5.57 -8.14 -7.70
N THR A 147 5.48 -9.11 -8.60
CA THR A 147 6.53 -10.11 -8.80
C THR A 147 7.55 -9.71 -9.87
N THR A 148 7.39 -8.53 -10.48
CA THR A 148 8.32 -8.00 -11.50
C THR A 148 8.85 -6.63 -11.08
N ASP A 149 9.89 -6.19 -11.77
CA ASP A 149 10.48 -4.87 -11.58
C ASP A 149 10.45 -4.00 -12.85
N THR A 150 9.60 -4.36 -13.81
CA THR A 150 9.60 -3.77 -15.15
C THR A 150 9.35 -2.26 -15.14
N ILE A 151 8.52 -1.78 -14.23
CA ILE A 151 8.16 -0.35 -14.10
C ILE A 151 9.17 0.47 -13.27
N PHE A 152 10.20 -0.17 -12.71
CA PHE A 152 11.18 0.50 -11.87
C PHE A 152 12.51 0.72 -12.59
N SER A 153 13.12 1.87 -12.38
CA SER A 153 14.43 2.24 -12.94
C SER A 153 15.56 1.51 -12.21
N VAL A 154 15.45 1.35 -10.90
CA VAL A 154 16.35 0.51 -10.10
C VAL A 154 15.72 -0.87 -9.97
N LYS A 155 16.37 -1.84 -10.57
CA LYS A 155 15.89 -3.22 -10.61
C LYS A 155 16.08 -3.93 -9.29
N PHE A 156 15.39 -5.05 -9.13
CA PHE A 156 15.52 -5.91 -7.96
C PHE A 156 16.97 -6.37 -7.76
N ASP A 157 17.45 -6.20 -6.55
CA ASP A 157 18.74 -6.75 -6.07
C ASP A 157 18.48 -7.64 -4.86
N VAL A 158 18.84 -8.91 -4.98
CA VAL A 158 18.70 -9.90 -3.90
C VAL A 158 19.50 -9.53 -2.65
N LYS A 159 20.52 -8.69 -2.77
CA LYS A 159 21.32 -8.19 -1.64
C LYS A 159 20.70 -7.00 -0.93
N ASP A 160 19.70 -6.37 -1.56
CA ASP A 160 18.95 -5.25 -1.01
C ASP A 160 17.43 -5.40 -1.27
N PRO A 161 16.82 -6.48 -0.76
CA PRO A 161 15.45 -6.84 -1.10
C PRO A 161 14.40 -5.89 -0.53
N VAL A 162 14.75 -5.10 0.48
CA VAL A 162 13.83 -4.13 1.09
C VAL A 162 13.77 -2.85 0.29
N ASN A 163 14.92 -2.34 -0.20
CA ASN A 163 14.97 -1.05 -0.88
C ASN A 163 14.85 -1.18 -2.40
N THR A 164 14.87 -2.40 -2.95
CA THR A 164 14.73 -2.65 -4.39
C THR A 164 13.56 -3.58 -4.70
N PRO A 165 12.89 -3.40 -5.85
CA PRO A 165 13.07 -2.36 -6.86
C PRO A 165 12.54 -0.99 -6.38
N ARG A 166 12.96 0.12 -7.02
CA ARG A 166 12.49 1.49 -6.72
C ARG A 166 12.66 2.44 -7.90
N GLY A 167 12.10 3.67 -7.75
CA GLY A 167 12.17 4.71 -8.79
C GLY A 167 11.24 4.38 -9.95
N LEU A 168 10.10 5.06 -10.03
CA LEU A 168 9.12 4.82 -11.09
C LEU A 168 9.66 5.31 -12.44
N ILE A 169 9.58 4.46 -13.45
CA ILE A 169 9.81 4.89 -14.84
C ILE A 169 8.55 5.64 -15.29
N ILE A 170 8.69 6.94 -15.51
CA ILE A 170 7.61 7.74 -16.06
C ILE A 170 7.53 7.48 -17.58
N SER A 171 6.36 7.06 -18.02
CA SER A 171 6.01 6.77 -19.41
C SER A 171 4.65 7.35 -19.75
N ASP A 172 4.24 7.29 -21.00
CA ASP A 172 2.89 7.68 -21.39
C ASP A 172 1.83 6.79 -20.73
N ASP A 173 2.14 5.52 -20.48
CA ASP A 173 1.23 4.61 -19.77
C ASP A 173 1.03 5.05 -18.31
N THR A 174 2.10 5.42 -17.60
CA THR A 174 1.98 5.92 -16.22
C THR A 174 1.27 7.27 -16.15
N ARG A 175 1.50 8.16 -17.13
CA ARG A 175 0.77 9.43 -17.26
C ARG A 175 -0.71 9.19 -17.56
N THR A 176 -1.02 8.29 -18.47
CA THR A 176 -2.40 7.89 -18.80
C THR A 176 -3.09 7.28 -17.57
N ALA A 177 -2.40 6.46 -16.80
CA ALA A 177 -2.95 5.88 -15.57
C ALA A 177 -3.39 6.96 -14.56
N LEU A 178 -2.62 8.04 -14.41
CA LEU A 178 -3.01 9.17 -13.56
C LEU A 178 -4.13 10.00 -14.20
N GLY A 179 -4.05 10.28 -15.50
CA GLY A 179 -5.10 11.00 -16.24
C GLY A 179 -6.46 10.32 -16.13
N ASP A 180 -6.50 9.02 -16.36
CA ASP A 180 -7.72 8.21 -16.26
C ASP A 180 -8.28 8.16 -14.83
N SER A 181 -7.41 8.19 -13.82
CA SER A 181 -7.85 8.24 -12.42
C SER A 181 -8.52 9.57 -12.09
N ILE A 182 -7.96 10.67 -12.55
CA ILE A 182 -8.57 12.00 -12.37
C ILE A 182 -9.92 12.05 -13.07
N LYS A 183 -9.96 11.60 -14.33
CA LYS A 183 -11.21 11.54 -15.10
C LYS A 183 -12.27 10.67 -14.43
N PHE A 184 -11.88 9.52 -13.88
CA PHE A 184 -12.79 8.63 -13.17
C PHE A 184 -13.53 9.35 -12.04
N PHE A 185 -12.81 10.12 -11.20
CA PHE A 185 -13.45 10.87 -10.11
C PHE A 185 -14.29 12.05 -10.61
N GLN A 186 -13.83 12.77 -11.64
CA GLN A 186 -14.60 13.84 -12.25
C GLN A 186 -15.92 13.31 -12.83
N ASP A 187 -15.91 12.20 -13.56
CA ASP A 187 -17.11 11.58 -14.13
C ASP A 187 -18.10 11.10 -13.06
N LYS A 188 -17.62 10.84 -11.84
CA LYS A 188 -18.43 10.43 -10.68
C LYS A 188 -18.85 11.60 -9.79
N ASN A 189 -18.46 12.83 -10.11
CA ASN A 189 -18.64 14.01 -9.27
C ASN A 189 -18.07 13.83 -7.85
N ILE A 190 -16.92 13.15 -7.73
CA ILE A 190 -16.19 12.98 -6.48
C ILE A 190 -15.06 13.99 -6.44
N ALA A 191 -14.97 14.73 -5.34
CA ALA A 191 -13.91 15.69 -5.13
C ALA A 191 -12.56 14.96 -5.01
N LEU A 192 -11.52 15.48 -5.68
CA LEU A 192 -10.18 14.92 -5.62
C LEU A 192 -9.54 15.10 -4.24
N ASP A 193 -10.04 16.03 -3.42
CA ASP A 193 -9.67 16.28 -2.03
C ASP A 193 -10.67 15.69 -1.02
N ALA A 194 -11.55 14.78 -1.44
CA ALA A 194 -12.42 14.06 -0.53
C ALA A 194 -11.59 13.32 0.53
N SER A 195 -12.08 13.28 1.75
CA SER A 195 -11.49 12.46 2.81
C SER A 195 -11.75 10.98 2.55
N LEU A 196 -10.83 10.12 2.96
CA LEU A 196 -11.01 8.69 2.75
C LEU A 196 -12.29 8.16 3.44
N SER A 197 -12.68 8.76 4.58
CA SER A 197 -13.94 8.45 5.29
C SER A 197 -15.20 8.64 4.44
N ASP A 198 -15.16 9.54 3.46
CA ASP A 198 -16.32 9.76 2.58
C ASP A 198 -16.53 8.60 1.61
N LEU A 199 -15.48 7.82 1.37
CA LEU A 199 -15.40 6.83 0.29
C LEU A 199 -15.20 5.40 0.79
N GLN A 200 -14.56 5.19 1.94
CA GLN A 200 -14.14 3.87 2.43
C GLN A 200 -14.90 3.47 3.68
N TYR A 201 -15.69 2.38 3.58
CA TYR A 201 -16.55 1.93 4.67
C TYR A 201 -16.91 0.45 4.51
N ILE A 202 -17.37 -0.16 5.60
CA ILE A 202 -18.15 -1.40 5.58
C ILE A 202 -19.64 -1.08 5.67
N VAL A 203 -20.46 -2.01 5.21
CA VAL A 203 -21.92 -1.95 5.41
C VAL A 203 -22.27 -2.97 6.49
N ASP A 204 -22.77 -2.49 7.62
CA ASP A 204 -23.19 -3.36 8.72
C ASP A 204 -24.58 -3.95 8.43
N ALA A 205 -24.61 -5.24 8.11
CA ALA A 205 -25.87 -5.95 7.85
C ALA A 205 -26.76 -6.07 9.11
N GLY A 206 -26.16 -6.07 10.29
CA GLY A 206 -26.86 -6.14 11.57
C GLY A 206 -27.53 -4.82 12.00
N LYS A 207 -27.13 -3.70 11.43
CA LYS A 207 -27.61 -2.35 11.73
C LYS A 207 -28.30 -1.67 10.55
N ASN A 208 -29.15 -2.37 9.84
CA ASN A 208 -29.96 -1.85 8.73
C ASN A 208 -29.13 -1.18 7.60
N GLY A 209 -27.91 -1.64 7.39
CA GLY A 209 -27.05 -1.12 6.33
C GLY A 209 -26.31 0.18 6.70
N GLU A 210 -26.13 0.45 7.98
CA GLU A 210 -25.29 1.57 8.45
C GLU A 210 -23.88 1.48 7.87
N ARG A 211 -23.32 2.62 7.46
CA ARG A 211 -21.94 2.70 6.98
C ARG A 211 -21.01 2.97 8.15
N ILE A 212 -20.01 2.12 8.29
CA ILE A 212 -18.95 2.29 9.28
C ILE A 212 -17.66 2.53 8.51
N THR A 213 -17.09 3.73 8.67
CA THR A 213 -15.85 4.11 8.00
C THR A 213 -14.67 3.31 8.53
N MET A 214 -13.72 2.96 7.65
CA MET A 214 -12.58 2.13 8.01
C MET A 214 -11.26 2.76 7.60
N HIS A 215 -10.29 2.73 8.50
CA HIS A 215 -8.88 2.97 8.21
C HIS A 215 -8.27 1.81 7.43
N GLY A 216 -7.16 2.08 6.76
CA GLY A 216 -6.40 1.05 6.07
C GLY A 216 -6.43 1.20 4.56
N GLY A 217 -5.66 0.39 3.87
CA GLY A 217 -5.51 0.47 2.43
C GLY A 217 -5.30 -0.88 1.76
N PHE A 218 -5.03 -0.87 0.48
CA PHE A 218 -4.85 -2.10 -0.28
C PHE A 218 -3.45 -2.67 -0.07
N GLY A 219 -3.34 -4.00 0.02
CA GLY A 219 -2.06 -4.69 0.12
C GLY A 219 -1.12 -4.34 -1.03
N ARG A 220 -1.67 -4.14 -2.25
CA ARG A 220 -0.94 -3.68 -3.43
C ARG A 220 -0.35 -2.25 -3.29
N GLU A 221 -0.93 -1.42 -2.44
CA GLU A 221 -0.38 -0.10 -2.06
C GLU A 221 0.74 -0.24 -1.02
N GLY A 222 0.98 -1.44 -0.53
CA GLY A 222 1.93 -1.70 0.54
C GLY A 222 1.44 -1.26 1.91
N VAL A 223 0.14 -1.13 2.13
CA VAL A 223 -0.43 -0.78 3.43
C VAL A 223 -0.46 -2.02 4.32
N PHE A 224 0.10 -1.91 5.52
CA PHE A 224 0.19 -3.04 6.44
C PHE A 224 -1.17 -3.46 6.99
N ASN A 225 -1.99 -2.50 7.38
CA ASN A 225 -3.38 -2.72 7.77
C ASN A 225 -4.26 -2.78 6.50
N VAL A 226 -4.49 -3.99 6.01
CA VAL A 226 -5.21 -4.21 4.76
C VAL A 226 -6.70 -3.96 4.94
N ALA A 227 -7.26 -3.08 4.10
CA ALA A 227 -8.69 -2.86 3.95
C ALA A 227 -9.01 -2.77 2.45
N GLU A 228 -9.55 -3.84 1.88
CA GLU A 228 -9.74 -3.96 0.43
C GLU A 228 -11.19 -4.19 0.05
N THR A 229 -11.52 -3.74 -1.15
CA THR A 229 -12.74 -4.15 -1.84
C THR A 229 -12.39 -4.97 -3.07
N ARG A 230 -12.96 -6.17 -3.15
CA ARG A 230 -12.76 -7.05 -4.31
C ARG A 230 -13.66 -6.68 -5.49
N ASP A 231 -14.72 -5.91 -5.24
CA ASP A 231 -15.79 -5.65 -6.20
C ASP A 231 -15.85 -4.21 -6.72
N ALA A 232 -14.93 -3.33 -6.30
CA ALA A 232 -14.99 -1.89 -6.61
C ALA A 232 -15.03 -1.57 -8.11
N ARG A 233 -14.36 -2.36 -8.93
CA ARG A 233 -14.41 -2.22 -10.40
C ARG A 233 -15.69 -2.79 -11.00
N ALA A 234 -16.17 -3.91 -10.48
CA ALA A 234 -17.38 -4.57 -10.99
C ALA A 234 -18.61 -3.68 -10.83
N ASN A 235 -18.65 -2.92 -9.75
CA ASN A 235 -19.80 -2.07 -9.43
C ASN A 235 -19.69 -0.65 -10.00
N ASN A 236 -18.61 -0.32 -10.71
CA ASN A 236 -18.38 1.03 -11.23
C ASN A 236 -18.60 2.13 -10.16
N ALA A 237 -18.43 1.73 -8.89
CA ALA A 237 -18.70 2.57 -7.74
C ALA A 237 -17.40 3.26 -7.33
N ALA A 238 -17.48 4.54 -7.16
CA ALA A 238 -16.39 5.33 -6.60
C ALA A 238 -16.30 5.19 -5.07
N ASN A 239 -17.05 4.27 -4.50
CA ASN A 239 -17.06 3.94 -3.07
C ASN A 239 -16.32 2.63 -2.84
N TYR A 240 -15.44 2.61 -1.86
CA TYR A 240 -14.70 1.42 -1.44
C TYR A 240 -15.48 0.72 -0.32
N VAL A 241 -16.42 -0.14 -0.69
CA VAL A 241 -17.10 -1.02 0.27
C VAL A 241 -16.14 -2.14 0.63
N ILE A 242 -15.57 -2.06 1.83
CA ILE A 242 -14.55 -3.01 2.27
C ILE A 242 -15.19 -4.35 2.58
N ASN A 243 -14.66 -5.40 1.98
CA ASN A 243 -15.11 -6.79 2.16
C ASN A 243 -13.96 -7.79 2.32
N PHE A 244 -12.73 -7.28 2.46
CA PHE A 244 -11.55 -8.08 2.72
C PHE A 244 -10.54 -7.30 3.57
N GLY A 245 -10.02 -7.96 4.60
CA GLY A 245 -9.04 -7.39 5.53
C GLY A 245 -8.78 -8.33 6.71
N PRO A 246 -8.00 -7.91 7.70
CA PRO A 246 -7.78 -8.68 8.89
C PRO A 246 -9.07 -8.80 9.71
N THR A 247 -9.39 -10.01 10.16
CA THR A 247 -10.54 -10.27 11.00
C THR A 247 -10.23 -10.12 12.48
N TYR A 248 -8.96 -10.30 12.84
CA TYR A 248 -8.43 -10.18 14.19
C TYR A 248 -7.05 -9.57 14.16
N MET A 249 -6.82 -8.53 14.95
CA MET A 249 -5.52 -7.88 15.13
C MET A 249 -5.20 -7.85 16.61
N GLN A 250 -3.96 -8.17 16.99
CA GLN A 250 -3.52 -8.17 18.36
C GLN A 250 -2.11 -7.58 18.48
N SER A 251 -1.95 -6.67 19.44
CA SER A 251 -0.65 -6.18 19.89
C SER A 251 -0.36 -6.74 21.27
N VAL A 252 0.82 -7.31 21.46
CA VAL A 252 1.22 -7.92 22.72
C VAL A 252 2.58 -7.35 23.17
N THR A 253 2.67 -6.98 24.42
CA THR A 253 3.92 -6.62 25.10
C THR A 253 4.05 -7.39 26.42
N PHE A 254 5.17 -7.22 27.09
CA PHE A 254 5.44 -7.86 28.38
C PHE A 254 5.91 -6.81 29.37
N ASP A 255 5.33 -6.79 30.54
CA ASP A 255 5.77 -5.98 31.67
C ASP A 255 6.15 -6.88 32.87
N SER A 256 6.40 -6.27 34.04
CA SER A 256 6.75 -7.03 35.26
C SER A 256 5.61 -7.93 35.77
N GLY A 257 4.38 -7.69 35.34
CA GLY A 257 3.19 -8.49 35.68
C GLY A 257 2.92 -9.63 34.69
N GLY A 258 3.63 -9.67 33.56
CA GLY A 258 3.45 -10.67 32.52
C GLY A 258 3.03 -10.09 31.16
N PRO A 259 2.36 -10.87 30.30
CA PRO A 259 1.90 -10.38 29.00
C PRO A 259 0.75 -9.38 29.14
N VAL A 260 0.83 -8.28 28.39
CA VAL A 260 -0.24 -7.30 28.20
C VAL A 260 -0.61 -7.30 26.74
N ALA A 261 -1.90 -7.48 26.44
CA ALA A 261 -2.40 -7.60 25.08
C ALA A 261 -3.63 -6.73 24.86
N GLU A 262 -3.68 -6.08 23.72
CA GLU A 262 -4.88 -5.41 23.19
C GLU A 262 -5.24 -6.00 21.84
N ALA A 263 -6.52 -6.19 21.60
CA ALA A 263 -7.02 -6.81 20.40
C ALA A 263 -8.18 -6.00 19.79
N LEU A 264 -8.25 -6.04 18.46
CA LEU A 264 -9.32 -5.45 17.67
C LEU A 264 -9.88 -6.50 16.71
N LEU A 265 -11.19 -6.60 16.62
CA LEU A 265 -11.89 -7.37 15.61
C LEU A 265 -12.23 -6.48 14.42
N GLY A 266 -11.71 -6.82 13.23
CA GLY A 266 -11.83 -5.99 12.03
C GLY A 266 -13.25 -5.82 11.51
N TYR A 267 -14.15 -6.77 11.80
CA TYR A 267 -15.54 -6.75 11.34
C TYR A 267 -16.55 -6.54 12.48
N SER A 268 -16.12 -5.93 13.57
CA SER A 268 -16.94 -5.68 14.75
C SER A 268 -17.36 -6.94 15.53
N GLN A 269 -17.55 -6.78 16.80
CA GLN A 269 -18.32 -7.67 17.65
C GLN A 269 -19.74 -7.16 17.65
N ALA A 270 -20.50 -7.53 16.64
CA ALA A 270 -21.93 -7.28 16.67
C ALA A 270 -22.61 -8.33 17.54
#